data_3c6ada1235a84095dd0ed2e7f15e3d3e
#
_entry.id   3c6ada1235a84095dd0ed2e7f15e3d3e
#
_cell.length_a   1.000
_cell.length_b   1.000
_cell.length_c   1.000
_cell.angle_alpha   90.00
_cell.angle_beta   90.00
_cell.angle_gamma   90.00
#
_symmetry.space_group_name_H-M   'P 1'
#
loop_
_entity.id
_entity.type
_entity.pdbx_description
1 polymer ?
#
loop_
_entity_poly.entity_id
_entity_poly.type
_entity_poly.pdbx_seq_one_letter_code
_entity_poly.pdbx_strand_id
1 'polypeptide(L)'
;MVSCLSVLSITLFVQHAQAAAAFDPNSSWMLGDWNGQRTALQAQGYDFSFGYTGEYAGILDSKNTSTHGSAYTGQLALGSHLDLGKILGWQDTEAQITLTYRDGQSLSEHSPALAGHISSAQEVWGREQTWRLTDLWIKKKFLDQKLDVKVGRFGEGE
;
A
#
# COMPACT_ATOMS: atom_id res chain seq x y z
N MET A 1 -32.83 50.49 -37.77
CA MET A 1 -31.94 50.00 -36.64
C MET A 1 -32.21 48.54 -36.47
N VAL A 2 -31.28 47.70 -36.95
CA VAL A 2 -31.38 46.23 -36.83
C VAL A 2 -30.40 45.82 -35.73
N SER A 3 -30.96 45.31 -34.62
CA SER A 3 -30.18 44.84 -33.48
C SER A 3 -29.76 43.41 -33.74
N CYS A 4 -28.47 43.18 -33.88
CA CYS A 4 -27.85 41.85 -34.06
C CYS A 4 -27.63 41.23 -32.69
N LEU A 5 -28.42 40.20 -32.32
CA LEU A 5 -28.20 39.38 -31.11
C LEU A 5 -27.13 38.34 -31.43
N SER A 6 -25.96 38.50 -30.84
CA SER A 6 -24.90 37.50 -30.90
C SER A 6 -25.19 36.38 -29.85
N VAL A 7 -25.50 35.18 -30.30
CA VAL A 7 -25.64 34.02 -29.47
C VAL A 7 -24.24 33.46 -29.18
N LEU A 8 -23.79 33.59 -27.92
CA LEU A 8 -22.52 33.03 -27.46
C LEU A 8 -22.74 31.54 -27.09
N SER A 9 -22.35 30.63 -27.98
CA SER A 9 -22.40 29.19 -27.73
C SER A 9 -21.23 28.79 -26.83
N ILE A 10 -21.48 28.49 -25.55
CA ILE A 10 -20.51 27.92 -24.63
C ILE A 10 -20.48 26.41 -24.85
N THR A 11 -19.46 25.94 -25.54
CA THR A 11 -19.17 24.49 -25.67
C THR A 11 -18.48 24.02 -24.40
N LEU A 12 -19.21 23.32 -23.53
CA LEU A 12 -18.63 22.61 -22.38
C LEU A 12 -17.85 21.41 -22.93
N PHE A 13 -16.52 21.48 -22.90
CA PHE A 13 -15.66 20.33 -23.08
C PHE A 13 -15.73 19.50 -21.80
N VAL A 14 -16.52 18.44 -21.79
CA VAL A 14 -16.43 17.39 -20.77
C VAL A 14 -15.14 16.61 -21.06
N GLN A 15 -14.07 16.94 -20.34
CA GLN A 15 -12.87 16.10 -20.33
C GLN A 15 -13.24 14.79 -19.58
N HIS A 16 -13.43 13.73 -20.33
CA HIS A 16 -13.47 12.40 -19.76
C HIS A 16 -12.06 12.10 -19.24
N ALA A 17 -11.87 12.11 -17.92
CA ALA A 17 -10.66 11.55 -17.32
C ALA A 17 -10.60 10.09 -17.76
N GLN A 18 -9.63 9.78 -18.61
CA GLN A 18 -9.43 8.42 -19.09
C GLN A 18 -8.89 7.60 -17.91
N ALA A 19 -9.63 6.56 -17.49
CA ALA A 19 -9.21 5.69 -16.42
C ALA A 19 -7.85 5.05 -16.77
N ALA A 20 -6.88 5.12 -15.84
CA ALA A 20 -5.57 4.53 -16.05
C ALA A 20 -5.68 3.01 -16.20
N ALA A 21 -5.07 2.49 -17.26
CA ALA A 21 -5.02 1.05 -17.51
C ALA A 21 -4.08 0.35 -16.51
N ALA A 22 -4.25 -0.96 -16.32
CA ALA A 22 -3.27 -1.76 -15.59
C ALA A 22 -1.92 -1.75 -16.31
N PHE A 23 -0.83 -1.69 -15.55
CA PHE A 23 0.56 -1.64 -16.02
C PHE A 23 0.91 -0.40 -16.88
N ASP A 24 0.14 0.68 -16.77
CA ASP A 24 0.51 1.96 -17.37
C ASP A 24 1.70 2.57 -16.59
N PRO A 25 2.83 2.85 -17.25
CA PRO A 25 4.04 3.37 -16.59
C PRO A 25 3.85 4.79 -16.02
N ASN A 26 2.81 5.51 -16.44
CA ASN A 26 2.47 6.83 -15.93
C ASN A 26 1.46 6.78 -14.79
N SER A 27 0.93 5.60 -14.46
CA SER A 27 0.01 5.39 -13.35
C SER A 27 0.75 5.14 -12.04
N SER A 28 0.32 5.79 -10.97
CA SER A 28 0.78 5.47 -9.60
C SER A 28 0.33 4.08 -9.12
N TRP A 29 -0.57 3.45 -9.86
CA TRP A 29 -1.18 2.17 -9.50
C TRP A 29 -0.90 1.11 -10.56
N MET A 30 -0.16 0.08 -10.20
CA MET A 30 0.18 -1.01 -11.12
C MET A 30 -1.06 -1.69 -11.74
N LEU A 31 -2.14 -1.83 -10.98
CA LEU A 31 -3.41 -2.41 -11.44
C LEU A 31 -4.38 -1.37 -12.04
N GLY A 32 -3.92 -0.14 -12.24
CA GLY A 32 -4.72 0.95 -12.82
C GLY A 32 -5.89 1.40 -11.94
N ASP A 33 -6.85 2.07 -12.56
CA ASP A 33 -8.01 2.68 -11.90
C ASP A 33 -9.29 1.81 -11.95
N TRP A 34 -9.20 0.56 -12.36
CA TRP A 34 -10.31 -0.39 -12.45
C TRP A 34 -11.51 0.19 -13.22
N ASN A 35 -11.27 0.80 -14.37
CA ASN A 35 -12.27 1.53 -15.16
C ASN A 35 -12.96 2.68 -14.39
N GLY A 36 -12.22 3.40 -13.56
CA GLY A 36 -12.74 4.52 -12.77
C GLY A 36 -13.32 4.13 -11.41
N GLN A 37 -13.42 2.84 -11.10
CA GLN A 37 -14.00 2.38 -9.82
C GLN A 37 -13.11 2.76 -8.62
N ARG A 38 -11.79 2.69 -8.77
CA ARG A 38 -10.86 3.12 -7.71
C ARG A 38 -11.08 4.58 -7.35
N THR A 39 -11.07 5.47 -8.35
CA THR A 39 -11.33 6.91 -8.16
C THR A 39 -12.71 7.15 -7.53
N ALA A 40 -13.74 6.42 -7.96
CA ALA A 40 -15.08 6.54 -7.38
C ALA A 40 -15.14 6.10 -5.91
N LEU A 41 -14.42 5.03 -5.53
CA LEU A 41 -14.31 4.57 -4.15
C LEU A 41 -13.53 5.56 -3.28
N GLN A 42 -12.42 6.10 -3.77
CA GLN A 42 -11.64 7.13 -3.08
C GLN A 42 -12.46 8.42 -2.85
N ALA A 43 -13.28 8.80 -3.83
CA ALA A 43 -14.19 9.93 -3.67
C ALA A 43 -15.21 9.71 -2.54
N GLN A 44 -15.63 8.45 -2.29
CA GLN A 44 -16.52 8.04 -1.20
C GLN A 44 -15.80 7.81 0.14
N GLY A 45 -14.46 7.88 0.15
CA GLY A 45 -13.67 7.70 1.37
C GLY A 45 -13.04 6.31 1.55
N TYR A 46 -13.09 5.45 0.54
CA TYR A 46 -12.48 4.13 0.56
C TYR A 46 -11.24 4.10 -0.32
N ASP A 47 -10.07 3.85 0.25
CA ASP A 47 -8.83 3.65 -0.51
C ASP A 47 -8.26 2.27 -0.21
N PHE A 48 -8.24 1.41 -1.23
CA PHE A 48 -7.73 0.04 -1.13
C PHE A 48 -6.32 -0.05 -1.71
N SER A 49 -5.44 -0.72 -0.97
CA SER A 49 -4.08 -1.02 -1.39
C SER A 49 -3.84 -2.52 -1.45
N PHE A 50 -3.08 -2.92 -2.43
CA PHE A 50 -2.58 -4.27 -2.60
C PHE A 50 -1.09 -4.17 -2.90
N GLY A 51 -0.27 -4.84 -2.10
CA GLY A 51 1.18 -4.86 -2.26
C GLY A 51 1.72 -6.28 -2.18
N TYR A 52 2.73 -6.57 -2.99
CA TYR A 52 3.50 -7.78 -2.90
C TYR A 52 4.99 -7.46 -2.90
N THR A 53 5.71 -7.97 -1.91
CA THR A 53 7.16 -7.85 -1.81
C THR A 53 7.75 -9.25 -1.86
N GLY A 54 8.61 -9.50 -2.85
CA GLY A 54 9.36 -10.75 -2.96
C GLY A 54 10.86 -10.47 -2.78
N GLU A 55 11.53 -11.25 -1.95
CA GLU A 55 12.97 -11.15 -1.70
C GLU A 55 13.65 -12.48 -1.97
N TYR A 56 14.62 -12.45 -2.86
CA TYR A 56 15.50 -13.58 -3.13
C TYR A 56 16.90 -13.27 -2.61
N ALA A 57 17.43 -14.15 -1.77
CA ALA A 57 18.79 -14.04 -1.25
C ALA A 57 19.59 -15.30 -1.59
N GLY A 58 20.87 -15.12 -1.87
CA GLY A 58 21.78 -16.22 -2.21
C GLY A 58 23.20 -15.97 -1.71
N ILE A 59 23.92 -17.05 -1.40
CA ILE A 59 25.33 -17.01 -1.05
C ILE A 59 26.14 -17.09 -2.35
N LEU A 60 26.88 -16.03 -2.65
CA LEU A 60 27.72 -15.95 -3.87
C LEU A 60 29.08 -16.58 -3.68
N ASP A 61 29.66 -16.47 -2.49
CA ASP A 61 30.96 -17.07 -2.12
C ASP A 61 31.02 -17.35 -0.63
N SER A 62 31.62 -18.47 -0.24
CA SER A 62 31.88 -18.83 1.14
C SER A 62 33.27 -19.39 1.28
N LYS A 63 34.15 -18.66 1.97
CA LYS A 63 35.57 -19.07 2.17
C LYS A 63 35.73 -20.33 2.98
N ASN A 64 34.75 -20.72 3.77
CA ASN A 64 34.88 -21.81 4.74
C ASN A 64 34.01 -23.03 4.49
N THR A 65 33.08 -22.98 3.56
CA THR A 65 32.22 -24.12 3.23
C THR A 65 31.88 -24.10 1.75
N SER A 66 31.82 -25.27 1.13
CA SER A 66 31.28 -25.47 -0.22
C SER A 66 29.76 -25.33 -0.24
N THR A 67 29.19 -24.60 0.69
CA THR A 67 27.75 -24.48 0.87
C THR A 67 27.24 -23.33 0.04
N HIS A 68 26.64 -23.65 -1.09
CA HIS A 68 25.81 -22.73 -1.85
C HIS A 68 24.38 -22.85 -1.31
N GLY A 69 23.73 -21.72 -1.13
CA GLY A 69 22.36 -21.68 -0.67
C GLY A 69 21.64 -20.47 -1.20
N SER A 70 20.36 -20.65 -1.44
CA SER A 70 19.48 -19.52 -1.76
C SER A 70 18.13 -19.75 -1.10
N ALA A 71 17.44 -18.67 -0.82
CA ALA A 71 16.11 -18.70 -0.25
C ALA A 71 15.26 -17.57 -0.81
N TYR A 72 13.96 -17.79 -0.83
CA TYR A 72 12.96 -16.82 -1.24
C TYR A 72 11.96 -16.61 -0.12
N THR A 73 11.60 -15.36 0.12
CA THR A 73 10.48 -14.98 0.98
C THR A 73 9.55 -14.03 0.26
N GLY A 74 8.27 -14.12 0.57
CA GLY A 74 7.25 -13.24 0.02
C GLY A 74 6.36 -12.66 1.11
N GLN A 75 5.88 -11.45 0.90
CA GLN A 75 4.86 -10.79 1.70
C GLN A 75 3.78 -10.22 0.82
N LEU A 76 2.56 -10.65 1.06
CA LEU A 76 1.35 -10.03 0.55
C LEU A 76 0.81 -9.04 1.59
N ALA A 77 0.43 -7.85 1.17
CA ALA A 77 -0.22 -6.85 2.00
C ALA A 77 -1.54 -6.39 1.37
N LEU A 78 -2.61 -6.46 2.14
CA LEU A 78 -3.94 -5.97 1.77
C LEU A 78 -4.30 -4.86 2.74
N GLY A 79 -4.44 -3.64 2.24
CA GLY A 79 -4.73 -2.45 3.03
C GLY A 79 -6.05 -1.79 2.64
N SER A 80 -6.69 -1.14 3.61
CA SER A 80 -7.81 -0.26 3.38
C SER A 80 -7.66 0.97 4.29
N HIS A 81 -7.49 2.13 3.67
CA HIS A 81 -7.55 3.42 4.35
C HIS A 81 -8.93 4.03 4.17
N LEU A 82 -9.53 4.51 5.25
CA LEU A 82 -10.91 4.95 5.32
C LEU A 82 -10.98 6.40 5.80
N ASP A 83 -11.55 7.28 4.99
CA ASP A 83 -11.91 8.63 5.38
C ASP A 83 -13.30 8.61 6.03
N LEU A 84 -13.33 8.58 7.37
CA LEU A 84 -14.57 8.50 8.12
C LEU A 84 -15.39 9.80 8.07
N GLY A 85 -14.77 10.91 7.64
CA GLY A 85 -15.47 12.14 7.34
C GLY A 85 -16.41 11.98 6.17
N LYS A 86 -15.97 11.33 5.10
CA LYS A 86 -16.79 11.03 3.93
C LYS A 86 -17.79 9.89 4.18
N ILE A 87 -17.38 8.84 4.88
CA ILE A 87 -18.18 7.63 5.08
C ILE A 87 -19.27 7.83 6.13
N LEU A 88 -18.92 8.43 7.27
CA LEU A 88 -19.78 8.52 8.47
C LEU A 88 -20.09 9.96 8.89
N GLY A 89 -19.51 10.96 8.23
CA GLY A 89 -19.60 12.36 8.64
C GLY A 89 -18.73 12.72 9.86
N TRP A 90 -17.79 11.85 10.25
CA TRP A 90 -16.86 12.12 11.37
C TRP A 90 -15.67 12.94 10.87
N GLN A 91 -15.83 14.25 10.94
CA GLN A 91 -14.84 15.20 10.43
C GLN A 91 -13.44 14.94 11.02
N ASP A 92 -12.40 15.11 10.18
CA ASP A 92 -10.99 14.97 10.56
C ASP A 92 -10.64 13.59 11.18
N THR A 93 -11.38 12.55 10.78
CA THR A 93 -11.21 11.20 11.32
C THR A 93 -10.94 10.22 10.18
N GLU A 94 -9.91 9.41 10.35
CA GLU A 94 -9.50 8.38 9.41
C GLU A 94 -9.21 7.06 10.13
N ALA A 95 -9.33 5.95 9.43
CA ALA A 95 -9.02 4.63 9.96
C ALA A 95 -8.22 3.81 8.93
N GLN A 96 -7.46 2.85 9.42
CA GLN A 96 -6.66 1.92 8.61
C GLN A 96 -6.88 0.50 9.08
N ILE A 97 -6.98 -0.40 8.11
CA ILE A 97 -6.92 -1.84 8.32
C ILE A 97 -5.90 -2.40 7.34
N THR A 98 -4.93 -3.17 7.82
CA THR A 98 -3.94 -3.86 6.99
C THR A 98 -3.79 -5.30 7.43
N LEU A 99 -3.95 -6.21 6.48
CA LEU A 99 -3.67 -7.64 6.64
C LEU A 99 -2.43 -7.99 5.84
N THR A 100 -1.50 -8.71 6.45
CA THR A 100 -0.32 -9.23 5.76
C THR A 100 -0.27 -10.76 5.84
N TYR A 101 0.23 -11.36 4.79
CA TYR A 101 0.55 -12.78 4.73
C TYR A 101 2.02 -12.92 4.30
N ARG A 102 2.76 -13.75 4.99
CA ARG A 102 4.17 -14.06 4.66
C ARG A 102 4.33 -15.52 4.40
N ASP A 103 5.21 -15.86 3.44
CA ASP A 103 5.62 -17.23 3.15
C ASP A 103 7.06 -17.27 2.68
N GLY A 104 7.61 -18.50 2.57
CA GLY A 104 8.95 -18.73 2.07
C GLY A 104 9.92 -19.27 3.11
N GLN A 105 11.21 -19.04 2.90
CA GLN A 105 12.30 -19.53 3.75
C GLN A 105 13.36 -18.45 3.95
N SER A 106 13.93 -18.38 5.16
CA SER A 106 15.04 -17.49 5.47
C SER A 106 16.37 -18.13 5.10
N LEU A 107 17.17 -17.41 4.32
CA LEU A 107 18.54 -17.83 4.03
C LEU A 107 19.39 -17.87 5.31
N SER A 108 19.18 -16.92 6.22
CA SER A 108 19.94 -16.84 7.49
C SER A 108 19.64 -18.00 8.42
N GLU A 109 18.44 -18.55 8.41
CA GLU A 109 18.06 -19.69 9.27
C GLU A 109 18.41 -21.04 8.65
N HIS A 110 18.37 -21.15 7.33
CA HIS A 110 18.56 -22.44 6.64
C HIS A 110 19.99 -22.67 6.16
N SER A 111 20.85 -21.65 6.13
CA SER A 111 22.22 -21.81 5.68
C SER A 111 23.20 -21.94 6.85
N PRO A 112 23.93 -23.07 6.94
CA PRO A 112 25.00 -23.23 7.93
C PRO A 112 26.11 -22.17 7.83
N ALA A 113 26.31 -21.59 6.63
CA ALA A 113 27.30 -20.54 6.40
C ALA A 113 26.94 -19.23 7.09
N LEU A 114 25.67 -19.02 7.41
CA LEU A 114 25.14 -17.85 8.10
C LEU A 114 24.75 -18.14 9.55
N ALA A 115 25.04 -19.33 10.05
CA ALA A 115 24.75 -19.69 11.43
C ALA A 115 25.47 -18.74 12.41
N GLY A 116 24.70 -18.17 13.31
CA GLY A 116 25.20 -17.20 14.30
C GLY A 116 25.18 -15.74 13.88
N HIS A 117 24.73 -15.42 12.67
CA HIS A 117 24.43 -14.04 12.29
C HIS A 117 23.15 -13.56 13.01
N ILE A 118 23.19 -12.31 13.49
CA ILE A 118 22.10 -11.72 14.28
C ILE A 118 21.03 -11.10 13.35
N SER A 119 21.40 -10.73 12.12
CA SER A 119 20.50 -10.09 11.16
C SER A 119 19.96 -11.08 10.13
N SER A 120 18.71 -10.89 9.73
CA SER A 120 18.14 -11.60 8.60
C SER A 120 18.69 -11.05 7.28
N ALA A 121 18.98 -11.94 6.32
CA ALA A 121 19.32 -11.55 4.96
C ALA A 121 18.09 -11.03 4.17
N GLN A 122 16.90 -11.24 4.69
CA GLN A 122 15.64 -10.91 4.07
C GLN A 122 14.76 -10.17 5.08
N GLU A 123 14.23 -8.99 4.69
CA GLU A 123 13.47 -8.11 5.59
C GLU A 123 12.06 -8.61 5.85
N VAL A 124 11.42 -9.18 4.83
CA VAL A 124 10.05 -9.70 4.96
C VAL A 124 9.97 -11.06 5.65
N TRP A 125 11.12 -11.64 6.05
CA TRP A 125 11.15 -12.85 6.86
C TRP A 125 10.82 -12.58 8.32
N GLY A 126 10.28 -13.58 8.98
CA GLY A 126 10.02 -13.59 10.42
C GLY A 126 8.56 -13.43 10.80
N ARG A 127 8.30 -13.50 12.10
CA ARG A 127 6.96 -13.38 12.70
C ARG A 127 5.96 -14.42 12.18
N GLU A 128 6.39 -15.64 11.90
CA GLU A 128 5.58 -16.77 11.38
C GLU A 128 5.05 -16.58 9.95
N GLN A 129 4.84 -17.71 9.27
CA GLN A 129 4.35 -17.77 7.91
C GLN A 129 2.81 -17.88 7.91
N THR A 130 2.14 -16.78 8.23
CA THR A 130 0.69 -16.77 8.42
C THR A 130 0.07 -15.39 8.15
N TRP A 131 -1.25 -15.35 8.12
CA TRP A 131 -1.99 -14.11 8.09
C TRP A 131 -1.87 -13.35 9.40
N ARG A 132 -1.71 -12.03 9.30
CA ARG A 132 -1.64 -11.12 10.43
C ARG A 132 -2.45 -9.87 10.19
N LEU A 133 -3.12 -9.41 11.22
CA LEU A 133 -3.61 -8.05 11.29
C LEU A 133 -2.42 -7.14 11.67
N THR A 134 -1.86 -6.44 10.68
CA THR A 134 -0.69 -5.58 10.88
C THR A 134 -1.10 -4.24 11.43
N ASP A 135 -2.09 -3.61 10.81
CA ASP A 135 -2.65 -2.34 11.27
C ASP A 135 -4.14 -2.46 11.51
N LEU A 136 -4.55 -1.87 12.59
CA LEU A 136 -5.96 -1.60 12.91
C LEU A 136 -5.99 -0.37 13.82
N TRP A 137 -6.15 0.80 13.24
CA TRP A 137 -6.16 2.03 14.00
C TRP A 137 -7.21 3.02 13.51
N ILE A 138 -7.56 3.93 14.39
CA ILE A 138 -8.33 5.13 14.08
C ILE A 138 -7.51 6.35 14.52
N LYS A 139 -7.49 7.38 13.68
CA LYS A 139 -6.82 8.64 13.95
C LYS A 139 -7.82 9.78 13.82
N LYS A 140 -7.79 10.69 14.77
CA LYS A 140 -8.59 11.90 14.76
C LYS A 140 -7.71 13.12 15.00
N LYS A 141 -7.92 14.16 14.20
CA LYS A 141 -7.28 15.46 14.38
C LYS A 141 -8.18 16.40 15.19
N PHE A 142 -7.57 17.13 16.09
CA PHE A 142 -8.21 18.07 16.99
C PHE A 142 -7.52 19.44 16.92
N LEU A 143 -8.17 20.47 17.51
CA LEU A 143 -7.60 21.82 17.68
C LEU A 143 -7.12 22.43 16.35
N ASP A 144 -7.97 22.44 15.34
CA ASP A 144 -7.63 22.90 13.98
C ASP A 144 -6.37 22.21 13.42
N GLN A 145 -6.35 20.87 13.51
CA GLN A 145 -5.29 19.97 13.03
C GLN A 145 -3.93 20.12 13.76
N LYS A 146 -3.90 20.75 14.94
CA LYS A 146 -2.68 20.91 15.75
C LYS A 146 -2.39 19.72 16.65
N LEU A 147 -3.37 18.85 16.88
CA LEU A 147 -3.22 17.65 17.70
C LEU A 147 -3.76 16.43 16.95
N ASP A 148 -2.91 15.47 16.69
CA ASP A 148 -3.27 14.18 16.12
C ASP A 148 -3.30 13.12 17.23
N VAL A 149 -4.43 12.43 17.36
CA VAL A 149 -4.58 11.30 18.27
C VAL A 149 -4.84 10.04 17.45
N LYS A 150 -3.91 9.09 17.51
CA LYS A 150 -3.98 7.78 16.84
C LYS A 150 -4.09 6.68 17.89
N VAL A 151 -5.08 5.81 17.78
CA VAL A 151 -5.35 4.74 18.71
C VAL A 151 -5.56 3.44 17.95
N GLY A 152 -4.91 2.38 18.41
CA GLY A 152 -5.02 1.06 17.79
C GLY A 152 -3.70 0.32 17.74
N ARG A 153 -3.64 -0.63 16.80
CA ARG A 153 -2.43 -1.40 16.47
C ARG A 153 -1.80 -0.81 15.21
N PHE A 154 -0.54 -0.41 15.30
CA PHE A 154 0.25 0.13 14.19
C PHE A 154 1.75 -0.10 14.47
N GLY A 155 2.58 0.01 13.44
CA GLY A 155 4.04 -0.08 13.55
C GLY A 155 4.65 1.17 14.19
N GLU A 156 5.78 1.02 14.90
CA GLU A 156 6.58 2.16 15.31
C GLU A 156 7.20 2.81 14.06
N GLY A 157 6.99 4.10 13.88
CA GLY A 157 7.52 4.87 12.75
C GLY A 157 6.50 5.19 11.64
N GLU A 158 5.22 4.88 11.84
CA GLU A 158 4.12 5.30 10.98
C GLU A 158 3.44 6.60 11.46
#